data_da291d2e24b65600e2f7a8c0340ff888
#
_entry.id   da291d2e24b65600e2f7a8c0340ff888
#
_cell.length_a   1.000
_cell.length_b   1.000
_cell.length_c   1.000
_cell.angle_alpha   90.00
_cell.angle_beta   90.00
_cell.angle_gamma   90.00
#
_symmetry.space_group_name_H-M   'P 1'
#
loop_
_entity.id
_entity.type
_entity.pdbx_description
1 polymer ?
#
loop_
_entity_poly.entity_id
_entity_poly.type
_entity_poly.pdbx_seq_one_letter_code
_entity_poly.pdbx_strand_id
1 'polypeptide(L)'
;HARIPEHFAAVDAAAKEAGNVAVISAGWDPGMFSLNRVYANAILPDGKDYTFWGKGVSQGHSDAIRRIDGVKDARQYTVPVESVLERIRNGETPELTTREKHTRECYVVAEEGADLARIEKEIVTMPNYFSDYDTTVHFISEEEMKRDHSTLPHGGFVIRNGKTGWNQENTHVIEYRLKLDSNPEFTSSVIVCCARAAFRMKQEGMSGCKTILDIPPAYLSAKSGEELRKNLL
;
A
#
# COMPACT_ATOMS: atom_id res chain seq x y z
N HIS A 1 8.14 -7.83 -3.27
CA HIS A 1 7.66 -8.69 -2.18
C HIS A 1 8.29 -10.08 -2.20
N ALA A 2 8.52 -10.72 -3.36
CA ALA A 2 9.08 -12.07 -3.44
C ALA A 2 10.47 -12.24 -2.76
N ARG A 3 11.24 -11.16 -2.60
CA ARG A 3 12.56 -11.16 -1.98
C ARG A 3 12.56 -10.75 -0.49
N ILE A 4 11.41 -10.58 0.14
CA ILE A 4 11.34 -10.20 1.57
C ILE A 4 12.02 -11.22 2.46
N PRO A 5 11.87 -12.56 2.32
CA PRO A 5 12.54 -13.53 3.17
C PRO A 5 14.08 -13.43 3.10
N GLU A 6 14.65 -13.28 1.92
CA GLU A 6 16.10 -13.12 1.73
C GLU A 6 16.62 -11.81 2.36
N HIS A 7 15.90 -10.72 2.11
CA HIS A 7 16.21 -9.41 2.68
C HIS A 7 16.12 -9.43 4.22
N PHE A 8 15.06 -10.03 4.75
CA PHE A 8 14.90 -10.21 6.19
C PHE A 8 16.09 -10.96 6.79
N ALA A 9 16.50 -12.09 6.22
CA ALA A 9 17.61 -12.88 6.72
C ALA A 9 18.94 -12.10 6.73
N ALA A 10 19.22 -11.34 5.67
CA ALA A 10 20.41 -10.52 5.57
C ALA A 10 20.44 -9.40 6.62
N VAL A 11 19.31 -8.68 6.79
CA VAL A 11 19.17 -7.61 7.78
C VAL A 11 19.21 -8.17 9.20
N ASP A 12 18.60 -9.34 9.45
CA ASP A 12 18.60 -10.00 10.75
C ASP A 12 20.01 -10.37 11.21
N ALA A 13 20.80 -10.96 10.32
CA ALA A 13 22.19 -11.31 10.61
C ALA A 13 23.03 -10.06 10.99
N ALA A 14 22.96 -9.00 10.18
CA ALA A 14 23.69 -7.77 10.44
C ALA A 14 23.21 -7.06 11.74
N ALA A 15 21.91 -7.04 11.99
CA ALA A 15 21.35 -6.44 13.20
C ALA A 15 21.73 -7.19 14.46
N LYS A 16 21.78 -8.54 14.43
CA LYS A 16 22.22 -9.39 15.54
C LYS A 16 23.70 -9.20 15.82
N GLU A 17 24.53 -9.19 14.79
CA GLU A 17 25.98 -8.95 14.91
C GLU A 17 26.26 -7.60 15.58
N ALA A 18 25.55 -6.55 15.18
CA ALA A 18 25.64 -5.22 15.77
C ALA A 18 24.93 -5.08 17.13
N GLY A 19 24.22 -6.11 17.59
CA GLY A 19 23.38 -6.08 18.78
C GLY A 19 22.27 -5.04 18.69
N ASN A 20 21.75 -4.71 17.52
CA ASN A 20 20.70 -3.72 17.28
C ASN A 20 19.39 -4.33 16.81
N VAL A 21 18.31 -3.55 16.88
CA VAL A 21 17.01 -3.88 16.28
C VAL A 21 16.88 -3.14 14.96
N ALA A 22 16.58 -3.85 13.88
CA ALA A 22 16.19 -3.29 12.60
C ALA A 22 14.72 -3.61 12.32
N VAL A 23 13.99 -2.68 11.70
CA VAL A 23 12.60 -2.91 11.28
C VAL A 23 12.50 -2.73 9.76
N ILE A 24 11.98 -3.74 9.08
CA ILE A 24 11.69 -3.69 7.65
C ILE A 24 10.18 -3.74 7.40
N SER A 25 9.75 -3.42 6.18
CA SER A 25 8.32 -3.37 5.79
C SER A 25 7.52 -2.42 6.69
N ALA A 26 8.12 -1.27 7.05
CA ALA A 26 7.63 -0.30 8.01
C ALA A 26 6.88 0.86 7.32
N GLY A 27 5.98 0.55 6.40
CA GLY A 27 5.09 1.52 5.75
C GLY A 27 3.62 1.28 6.08
N TRP A 28 2.74 1.83 5.27
CA TRP A 28 1.33 1.50 5.39
C TRP A 28 0.96 0.25 4.56
N ASP A 29 1.62 0.02 3.40
CA ASP A 29 1.55 -1.25 2.67
C ASP A 29 2.83 -1.48 1.84
N PRO A 30 3.71 -2.39 2.27
CA PRO A 30 3.62 -3.25 3.45
C PRO A 30 3.80 -2.53 4.78
N GLY A 31 3.10 -3.00 5.81
CA GLY A 31 3.14 -2.48 7.18
C GLY A 31 1.77 -2.53 7.83
N MET A 32 1.09 -1.38 7.97
CA MET A 32 -0.22 -1.32 8.62
C MET A 32 -1.25 -2.24 7.96
N PHE A 33 -1.35 -2.25 6.64
CA PHE A 33 -2.27 -3.14 5.94
C PHE A 33 -1.88 -4.62 6.09
N SER A 34 -0.58 -4.92 6.23
CA SER A 34 -0.13 -6.27 6.53
C SER A 34 -0.64 -6.74 7.88
N LEU A 35 -0.56 -5.88 8.90
CA LEU A 35 -1.10 -6.16 10.24
C LEU A 35 -2.62 -6.33 10.20
N ASN A 36 -3.33 -5.45 9.48
CA ASN A 36 -4.78 -5.54 9.33
C ASN A 36 -5.22 -6.85 8.66
N ARG A 37 -4.47 -7.33 7.64
CA ARG A 37 -4.71 -8.65 7.03
C ARG A 37 -4.54 -9.78 8.05
N VAL A 38 -3.52 -9.72 8.89
CA VAL A 38 -3.29 -10.73 9.94
C VAL A 38 -4.43 -10.75 10.95
N TYR A 39 -4.88 -9.59 11.44
CA TYR A 39 -6.04 -9.52 12.33
C TYR A 39 -7.31 -10.06 11.69
N ALA A 40 -7.61 -9.64 10.47
CA ALA A 40 -8.79 -10.08 9.76
C ALA A 40 -8.76 -11.59 9.50
N ASN A 41 -7.60 -12.13 9.11
CA ASN A 41 -7.40 -13.57 8.89
C ASN A 41 -7.54 -14.37 10.19
N ALA A 42 -6.99 -13.89 11.29
CA ALA A 42 -7.09 -14.57 12.59
C ALA A 42 -8.54 -14.63 13.12
N ILE A 43 -9.34 -13.57 12.85
CA ILE A 43 -10.73 -13.48 13.30
C ILE A 43 -11.65 -14.32 12.40
N LEU A 44 -11.44 -14.30 11.09
CA LEU A 44 -12.21 -15.04 10.09
C LEU A 44 -11.27 -15.96 9.29
N PRO A 45 -10.84 -17.12 9.84
CA PRO A 45 -9.88 -17.99 9.17
C PRO A 45 -10.44 -18.53 7.84
N ASP A 46 -11.73 -18.87 7.79
CA ASP A 46 -12.43 -19.29 6.59
C ASP A 46 -12.93 -18.08 5.80
N GLY A 47 -12.03 -17.42 5.06
CA GLY A 47 -12.37 -16.23 4.33
C GLY A 47 -11.38 -15.89 3.23
N LYS A 48 -11.68 -14.82 2.48
CA LYS A 48 -10.89 -14.33 1.37
C LYS A 48 -10.50 -12.87 1.56
N ASP A 49 -9.22 -12.56 1.35
CA ASP A 49 -8.69 -11.21 1.44
C ASP A 49 -8.68 -10.50 0.08
N TYR A 50 -9.04 -9.23 0.12
CA TYR A 50 -8.95 -8.32 -1.00
C TYR A 50 -8.19 -7.08 -0.60
N THR A 51 -7.30 -6.62 -1.48
CA THR A 51 -6.63 -5.33 -1.32
C THR A 51 -6.89 -4.48 -2.55
N PHE A 52 -7.35 -3.26 -2.31
CA PHE A 52 -7.51 -2.22 -3.31
C PHE A 52 -6.67 -1.01 -2.92
N TRP A 53 -5.91 -0.46 -3.87
CA TRP A 53 -5.16 0.76 -3.71
C TRP A 53 -5.82 1.90 -4.48
N GLY A 54 -5.84 3.08 -3.90
CA GLY A 54 -6.34 4.29 -4.56
C GLY A 54 -7.65 4.85 -3.93
N LYS A 55 -8.29 5.83 -4.52
CA LYS A 55 -7.69 6.57 -5.65
C LYS A 55 -6.40 7.26 -5.20
N GLY A 56 -5.26 7.04 -5.88
CA GLY A 56 -4.02 7.62 -5.40
C GLY A 56 -2.86 7.58 -6.38
N VAL A 57 -1.95 8.54 -6.19
CA VAL A 57 -0.75 8.71 -7.01
C VAL A 57 0.29 7.65 -6.66
N SER A 58 0.65 6.82 -7.63
CA SER A 58 1.80 5.93 -7.52
C SER A 58 3.07 6.62 -7.99
N GLN A 59 3.97 6.92 -7.07
CA GLN A 59 5.23 7.60 -7.38
C GLN A 59 6.13 6.75 -8.28
N GLY A 60 6.24 5.44 -8.01
CA GLY A 60 7.06 4.55 -8.83
C GLY A 60 6.57 4.40 -10.26
N HIS A 61 5.25 4.32 -10.48
CA HIS A 61 4.66 4.28 -11.81
C HIS A 61 4.80 5.63 -12.53
N SER A 62 4.60 6.74 -11.82
CA SER A 62 4.82 8.09 -12.36
C SER A 62 6.27 8.29 -12.80
N ASP A 63 7.23 7.78 -12.01
CA ASP A 63 8.65 7.84 -12.33
C ASP A 63 9.00 6.98 -13.58
N ALA A 64 8.39 5.81 -13.72
CA ALA A 64 8.57 4.98 -14.91
C ALA A 64 8.12 5.70 -16.19
N ILE A 65 6.98 6.42 -16.14
CA ILE A 65 6.50 7.22 -17.27
C ILE A 65 7.46 8.40 -17.57
N ARG A 66 7.96 9.10 -16.55
CA ARG A 66 8.90 10.22 -16.73
C ARG A 66 10.23 9.84 -17.38
N ARG A 67 10.57 8.55 -17.40
CA ARG A 67 11.78 8.05 -18.06
C ARG A 67 11.59 7.76 -19.56
N ILE A 68 10.36 7.87 -20.07
CA ILE A 68 10.08 7.71 -21.50
C ILE A 68 10.58 8.99 -22.21
N ASP A 69 11.31 8.81 -23.28
CA ASP A 69 11.80 9.92 -24.11
C ASP A 69 10.64 10.80 -24.60
N GLY A 70 10.79 12.12 -24.54
CA GLY A 70 9.74 13.09 -24.88
C GLY A 70 8.69 13.31 -23.78
N VAL A 71 8.86 12.74 -22.59
CA VAL A 71 8.00 13.02 -21.41
C VAL A 71 8.70 14.00 -20.48
N LYS A 72 8.04 15.13 -20.21
CA LYS A 72 8.52 16.17 -19.30
C LYS A 72 8.12 15.96 -17.85
N ASP A 73 6.85 15.60 -17.61
CA ASP A 73 6.33 15.22 -16.29
C ASP A 73 5.16 14.24 -16.41
N ALA A 74 4.90 13.49 -15.36
CA ALA A 74 3.78 12.55 -15.32
C ALA A 74 3.26 12.30 -13.91
N ARG A 75 1.96 12.03 -13.81
CA ARG A 75 1.29 11.50 -12.63
C ARG A 75 0.42 10.30 -13.01
N GLN A 76 0.62 9.20 -12.31
CA GLN A 76 -0.20 8.01 -12.49
C GLN A 76 -1.06 7.78 -11.27
N TYR A 77 -2.35 7.59 -11.49
CA TYR A 77 -3.32 7.24 -10.45
C TYR A 77 -3.76 5.79 -10.59
N THR A 78 -3.71 5.06 -9.48
CA THR A 78 -4.37 3.77 -9.34
C THR A 78 -5.80 4.02 -8.89
N VAL A 79 -6.76 3.46 -9.61
CA VAL A 79 -8.19 3.67 -9.36
C VAL A 79 -8.87 2.32 -9.16
N PRO A 80 -9.48 2.04 -8.00
CA PRO A 80 -10.27 0.82 -7.79
C PRO A 80 -11.48 0.78 -8.73
N VAL A 81 -11.83 -0.41 -9.20
CA VAL A 81 -13.07 -0.65 -9.94
C VAL A 81 -14.23 -0.70 -8.94
N GLU A 82 -15.02 0.37 -8.87
CA GLU A 82 -16.03 0.56 -7.82
C GLU A 82 -17.10 -0.54 -7.81
N SER A 83 -17.55 -1.00 -8.96
CA SER A 83 -18.55 -2.07 -9.04
C SER A 83 -18.07 -3.39 -8.43
N VAL A 84 -16.77 -3.67 -8.54
CA VAL A 84 -16.16 -4.87 -7.93
C VAL A 84 -15.98 -4.66 -6.43
N LEU A 85 -15.57 -3.46 -6.01
CA LEU A 85 -15.43 -3.09 -4.60
C LEU A 85 -16.78 -3.23 -3.86
N GLU A 86 -17.87 -2.75 -4.46
CA GLU A 86 -19.22 -2.89 -3.90
C GLU A 86 -19.68 -4.36 -3.78
N ARG A 87 -19.39 -5.20 -4.76
CA ARG A 87 -19.70 -6.64 -4.67
C ARG A 87 -18.99 -7.29 -3.47
N ILE A 88 -17.72 -6.94 -3.25
CA ILE A 88 -16.95 -7.46 -2.12
C ILE A 88 -17.51 -6.93 -0.80
N ARG A 89 -17.87 -5.65 -0.71
CA ARG A 89 -18.52 -5.05 0.47
C ARG A 89 -19.87 -5.69 0.81
N ASN A 90 -20.55 -6.22 -0.20
CA ASN A 90 -21.78 -6.99 -0.01
C ASN A 90 -21.54 -8.47 0.37
N GLY A 91 -20.30 -8.86 0.63
CA GLY A 91 -19.95 -10.19 1.11
C GLY A 91 -19.65 -11.21 0.01
N GLU A 92 -19.64 -10.82 -1.27
CA GLU A 92 -19.22 -11.70 -2.35
C GLU A 92 -17.71 -11.99 -2.27
N THR A 93 -17.33 -13.18 -2.77
CA THR A 93 -15.92 -13.63 -2.78
C THR A 93 -15.44 -14.03 -4.18
N PRO A 94 -15.51 -13.11 -5.18
CA PRO A 94 -15.10 -13.43 -6.54
C PRO A 94 -13.60 -13.72 -6.65
N GLU A 95 -13.22 -14.53 -7.63
CA GLU A 95 -11.85 -14.54 -8.14
C GLU A 95 -11.67 -13.33 -9.07
N LEU A 96 -10.59 -12.59 -8.88
CA LEU A 96 -10.34 -11.34 -9.59
C LEU A 96 -8.92 -11.32 -10.17
N THR A 97 -8.83 -10.97 -11.41
CA THR A 97 -7.56 -10.58 -12.06
C THR A 97 -7.13 -9.18 -11.62
N THR A 98 -5.90 -8.83 -11.91
CA THR A 98 -5.35 -7.48 -11.66
C THR A 98 -6.18 -6.41 -12.37
N ARG A 99 -6.57 -6.66 -13.62
CA ARG A 99 -7.36 -5.78 -14.48
C ARG A 99 -8.77 -5.50 -13.92
N GLU A 100 -9.39 -6.54 -13.36
CA GLU A 100 -10.73 -6.39 -12.75
C GLU A 100 -10.72 -5.59 -11.44
N LYS A 101 -9.58 -5.51 -10.77
CA LYS A 101 -9.48 -4.76 -9.50
C LYS A 101 -9.21 -3.28 -9.66
N HIS A 102 -8.38 -2.91 -10.64
CA HIS A 102 -7.88 -1.54 -10.78
C HIS A 102 -7.75 -1.14 -12.24
N THR A 103 -8.05 0.14 -12.49
CA THR A 103 -7.63 0.85 -13.70
C THR A 103 -6.46 1.78 -13.42
N ARG A 104 -5.82 2.27 -14.47
CA ARG A 104 -4.72 3.25 -14.43
C ARG A 104 -5.11 4.51 -15.19
N GLU A 105 -5.00 5.66 -14.51
CA GLU A 105 -5.16 6.98 -15.13
C GLU A 105 -3.79 7.66 -15.12
N CYS A 106 -3.27 7.97 -16.31
CA CYS A 106 -1.97 8.60 -16.49
C CYS A 106 -2.15 10.00 -17.06
N TYR A 107 -1.66 11.00 -16.35
CA TYR A 107 -1.62 12.40 -16.80
C TYR A 107 -0.18 12.71 -17.16
N VAL A 108 0.06 13.12 -18.41
CA VAL A 108 1.40 13.24 -18.99
C VAL A 108 1.58 14.61 -19.62
N VAL A 109 2.67 15.28 -19.26
CA VAL A 109 3.14 16.46 -19.94
C VAL A 109 4.23 16.03 -20.90
N ALA A 110 3.98 16.15 -22.19
CA ALA A 110 4.95 15.82 -23.23
C ALA A 110 5.82 17.05 -23.59
N GLU A 111 7.01 16.80 -24.12
CA GLU A 111 7.85 17.82 -24.72
C GLU A 111 7.22 18.33 -26.02
N GLU A 112 7.57 19.56 -26.41
CA GLU A 112 7.09 20.15 -27.66
C GLU A 112 7.55 19.32 -28.86
N GLY A 113 6.61 18.94 -29.72
CA GLY A 113 6.89 18.10 -30.91
C GLY A 113 7.07 16.61 -30.63
N ALA A 114 6.88 16.15 -29.41
CA ALA A 114 6.97 14.73 -29.08
C ALA A 114 5.88 13.90 -29.79
N ASP A 115 6.22 12.66 -30.13
CA ASP A 115 5.27 11.69 -30.70
C ASP A 115 4.36 11.13 -29.60
N LEU A 116 3.19 11.73 -29.43
CA LEU A 116 2.21 11.36 -28.39
C LEU A 116 1.71 9.93 -28.56
N ALA A 117 1.52 9.46 -29.81
CA ALA A 117 1.04 8.10 -30.04
C ALA A 117 2.08 7.05 -29.64
N ARG A 118 3.36 7.32 -29.88
CA ARG A 118 4.45 6.47 -29.41
C ARG A 118 4.51 6.44 -27.89
N ILE A 119 4.45 7.61 -27.22
CA ILE A 119 4.48 7.70 -25.75
C ILE A 119 3.31 6.93 -25.14
N GLU A 120 2.09 7.13 -25.63
CA GLU A 120 0.91 6.40 -25.15
C GLU A 120 1.11 4.89 -25.31
N LYS A 121 1.56 4.44 -26.48
CA LYS A 121 1.81 3.02 -26.73
C LYS A 121 2.86 2.45 -25.78
N GLU A 122 3.96 3.15 -25.53
CA GLU A 122 5.00 2.72 -24.59
C GLU A 122 4.45 2.60 -23.17
N ILE A 123 3.60 3.54 -22.73
CA ILE A 123 2.96 3.48 -21.41
C ILE A 123 2.08 2.24 -21.31
N VAL A 124 1.07 2.11 -22.18
CA VAL A 124 0.05 1.07 -22.02
C VAL A 124 0.58 -0.35 -22.21
N THR A 125 1.71 -0.51 -22.90
CA THR A 125 2.36 -1.80 -23.10
C THR A 125 3.53 -2.09 -22.16
N MET A 126 3.86 -1.16 -21.25
CA MET A 126 5.01 -1.30 -20.34
C MET A 126 4.85 -2.50 -19.40
N PRO A 127 5.74 -3.51 -19.48
CA PRO A 127 5.67 -4.70 -18.65
C PRO A 127 5.82 -4.37 -17.15
N ASN A 128 5.14 -5.12 -16.30
CA ASN A 128 5.14 -5.00 -14.84
C ASN A 128 4.53 -3.70 -14.27
N TYR A 129 4.16 -2.74 -15.12
CA TYR A 129 3.58 -1.47 -14.69
C TYR A 129 2.17 -1.26 -15.21
N PHE A 130 1.95 -1.43 -16.53
CA PHE A 130 0.70 -1.04 -17.18
C PHE A 130 0.06 -2.13 -18.04
N SER A 131 0.84 -3.07 -18.61
CA SER A 131 0.35 -4.07 -19.56
C SER A 131 -0.77 -4.96 -19.03
N ASP A 132 -0.85 -5.15 -17.69
CA ASP A 132 -1.85 -5.98 -17.05
C ASP A 132 -3.10 -5.20 -16.60
N TYR A 133 -3.21 -3.92 -16.98
CA TYR A 133 -4.29 -3.02 -16.56
C TYR A 133 -5.00 -2.37 -17.74
N ASP A 134 -6.23 -1.94 -17.53
CA ASP A 134 -6.88 -0.94 -18.39
C ASP A 134 -6.29 0.42 -18.03
N THR A 135 -5.54 0.98 -18.98
CA THR A 135 -4.78 2.22 -18.78
C THR A 135 -5.27 3.29 -19.74
N THR A 136 -5.62 4.45 -19.19
CA THR A 136 -5.97 5.66 -19.95
C THR A 136 -4.85 6.68 -19.81
N VAL A 137 -4.43 7.27 -20.93
CA VAL A 137 -3.39 8.32 -20.97
C VAL A 137 -4.02 9.64 -21.39
N HIS A 138 -3.80 10.67 -20.58
CA HIS A 138 -4.25 12.05 -20.82
C HIS A 138 -3.01 12.93 -21.00
N PHE A 139 -2.87 13.54 -22.19
CA PHE A 139 -1.84 14.54 -22.40
C PHE A 139 -2.39 15.91 -21.97
N ILE A 140 -1.69 16.56 -21.05
CA ILE A 140 -2.09 17.81 -20.41
C ILE A 140 -0.94 18.85 -20.43
N SER A 141 -1.28 20.12 -20.18
CA SER A 141 -0.29 21.18 -20.05
C SER A 141 0.44 21.15 -18.68
N GLU A 142 1.57 21.87 -18.58
CA GLU A 142 2.28 22.07 -17.31
C GLU A 142 1.43 22.83 -16.29
N GLU A 143 0.61 23.78 -16.74
CA GLU A 143 -0.31 24.55 -15.90
C GLU A 143 -1.37 23.63 -15.29
N GLU A 144 -1.96 22.74 -16.08
CA GLU A 144 -2.93 21.73 -15.60
C GLU A 144 -2.25 20.77 -14.63
N MET A 145 -1.05 20.29 -14.93
CA MET A 145 -0.29 19.43 -14.03
C MET A 145 -0.07 20.09 -12.66
N LYS A 146 0.32 21.35 -12.65
CA LYS A 146 0.54 22.12 -11.40
C LYS A 146 -0.75 22.42 -10.65
N ARG A 147 -1.83 22.75 -11.36
CA ARG A 147 -3.11 23.08 -10.77
C ARG A 147 -3.82 21.87 -10.17
N ASP A 148 -3.88 20.77 -10.91
CA ASP A 148 -4.78 19.65 -10.62
C ASP A 148 -4.06 18.41 -10.07
N HIS A 149 -2.74 18.28 -10.28
CA HIS A 149 -1.96 17.09 -9.96
C HIS A 149 -0.71 17.36 -9.11
N SER A 150 -0.67 18.48 -8.39
CA SER A 150 0.47 18.87 -7.54
C SER A 150 0.56 18.10 -6.22
N THR A 151 -0.54 17.53 -5.74
CA THR A 151 -0.59 16.79 -4.49
C THR A 151 -0.33 15.30 -4.70
N LEU A 152 -0.04 14.58 -3.62
CA LEU A 152 0.26 13.15 -3.63
C LEU A 152 -0.74 12.35 -2.78
N PRO A 153 -2.05 12.44 -3.06
CA PRO A 153 -3.05 11.67 -2.32
C PRO A 153 -2.89 10.17 -2.60
N HIS A 154 -3.24 9.37 -1.61
CA HIS A 154 -3.29 7.93 -1.76
C HIS A 154 -4.28 7.31 -0.77
N GLY A 155 -4.24 6.00 -0.65
CA GLY A 155 -5.04 5.24 0.28
C GLY A 155 -5.41 3.88 -0.28
N GLY A 156 -6.41 3.27 0.32
CA GLY A 156 -6.89 1.98 -0.14
C GLY A 156 -7.73 1.27 0.91
N PHE A 157 -8.01 0.01 0.61
CA PHE A 157 -8.87 -0.84 1.42
C PHE A 157 -8.23 -2.22 1.57
N VAL A 158 -8.28 -2.77 2.77
CA VAL A 158 -8.12 -4.21 3.02
C VAL A 158 -9.46 -4.73 3.46
N ILE A 159 -10.01 -5.66 2.71
CA ILE A 159 -11.32 -6.23 2.98
C ILE A 159 -11.16 -7.74 3.13
N ARG A 160 -11.72 -8.30 4.19
CA ARG A 160 -11.85 -9.74 4.36
C ARG A 160 -13.31 -10.13 4.46
N ASN A 161 -13.71 -10.99 3.56
CA ASN A 161 -15.01 -11.65 3.61
C ASN A 161 -14.81 -13.06 4.16
N GLY A 162 -15.62 -13.44 5.12
CA GLY A 162 -15.57 -14.77 5.73
C GLY A 162 -16.91 -15.18 6.28
N LYS A 163 -17.00 -16.44 6.66
CA LYS A 163 -18.23 -17.04 7.17
C LYS A 163 -18.01 -17.69 8.53
N THR A 164 -19.06 -17.73 9.33
CA THR A 164 -19.12 -18.47 10.59
C THR A 164 -20.40 -19.29 10.69
N GLY A 165 -20.48 -20.14 11.70
CA GLY A 165 -21.55 -21.10 11.90
C GLY A 165 -21.19 -22.50 11.35
N TRP A 166 -21.86 -23.53 11.88
CA TRP A 166 -21.58 -24.90 11.50
C TRP A 166 -21.83 -25.20 10.01
N ASN A 167 -22.78 -24.47 9.41
CA ASN A 167 -23.13 -24.56 7.98
C ASN A 167 -22.69 -23.32 7.19
N GLN A 168 -21.77 -22.49 7.75
CA GLN A 168 -21.31 -21.24 7.13
C GLN A 168 -22.46 -20.27 6.80
N GLU A 169 -23.49 -20.23 7.64
CA GLU A 169 -24.72 -19.47 7.43
C GLU A 169 -24.59 -17.97 7.68
N ASN A 170 -23.56 -17.55 8.46
CA ASN A 170 -23.34 -16.13 8.78
C ASN A 170 -22.21 -15.56 7.92
N THR A 171 -22.51 -14.53 7.14
CA THR A 171 -21.52 -13.82 6.33
C THR A 171 -21.03 -12.58 7.07
N HIS A 172 -19.71 -12.37 7.08
CA HIS A 172 -19.05 -11.24 7.72
C HIS A 172 -18.11 -10.52 6.75
N VAL A 173 -18.03 -9.22 6.90
CA VAL A 173 -17.10 -8.37 6.15
C VAL A 173 -16.31 -7.53 7.17
N ILE A 174 -14.98 -7.60 7.10
CA ILE A 174 -14.08 -6.71 7.82
C ILE A 174 -13.45 -5.79 6.79
N GLU A 175 -13.57 -4.47 6.96
CA GLU A 175 -12.93 -3.49 6.08
C GLU A 175 -12.04 -2.54 6.88
N TYR A 176 -10.79 -2.41 6.48
CA TYR A 176 -9.86 -1.39 6.92
C TYR A 176 -9.60 -0.43 5.76
N ARG A 177 -9.73 0.87 6.04
CA ARG A 177 -9.59 1.92 5.02
C ARG A 177 -8.56 2.95 5.41
N LEU A 178 -7.74 3.37 4.46
CA LEU A 178 -6.90 4.56 4.54
C LEU A 178 -7.31 5.59 3.48
N LYS A 179 -7.38 6.85 3.89
CA LYS A 179 -7.48 8.00 3.00
C LYS A 179 -6.36 8.96 3.39
N LEU A 180 -5.43 9.16 2.50
CA LEU A 180 -4.20 9.92 2.74
C LEU A 180 -4.18 11.14 1.82
N ASP A 181 -4.09 12.33 2.39
CA ASP A 181 -3.90 13.57 1.61
C ASP A 181 -2.45 13.71 1.14
N SER A 182 -1.50 13.15 1.89
CA SER A 182 -0.09 13.07 1.55
C SER A 182 0.47 11.68 1.88
N ASN A 183 0.73 10.88 0.85
CA ASN A 183 1.34 9.56 1.01
C ASN A 183 2.70 9.62 1.71
N PRO A 184 3.66 10.49 1.31
CA PRO A 184 4.97 10.52 1.95
C PRO A 184 4.92 10.94 3.42
N GLU A 185 4.08 11.91 3.81
CA GLU A 185 3.96 12.34 5.21
C GLU A 185 3.35 11.27 6.09
N PHE A 186 2.29 10.61 5.62
CA PHE A 186 1.69 9.51 6.36
C PHE A 186 2.67 8.35 6.54
N THR A 187 3.38 7.95 5.47
CA THR A 187 4.39 6.90 5.53
C THR A 187 5.50 7.26 6.51
N SER A 188 5.95 8.50 6.52
CA SER A 188 6.95 8.99 7.49
C SER A 188 6.45 8.86 8.94
N SER A 189 5.17 9.15 9.20
CA SER A 189 4.56 8.97 10.52
C SER A 189 4.56 7.50 10.96
N VAL A 190 4.26 6.58 10.05
CA VAL A 190 4.35 5.13 10.33
C VAL A 190 5.79 4.71 10.63
N ILE A 191 6.77 5.20 9.87
CA ILE A 191 8.19 4.92 10.10
C ILE A 191 8.63 5.43 11.48
N VAL A 192 8.21 6.61 11.89
CA VAL A 192 8.51 7.16 13.24
C VAL A 192 7.92 6.29 14.34
N CYS A 193 6.71 5.75 14.16
CA CYS A 193 6.12 4.79 15.11
C CYS A 193 6.97 3.51 15.21
N CYS A 194 7.41 2.96 14.08
CA CYS A 194 8.26 1.78 14.04
C CYS A 194 9.65 2.03 14.65
N ALA A 195 10.23 3.21 14.41
CA ALA A 195 11.49 3.61 15.01
C ALA A 195 11.41 3.67 16.55
N ARG A 196 10.29 4.22 17.09
CA ARG A 196 10.02 4.22 18.53
C ARG A 196 9.94 2.80 19.09
N ALA A 197 9.25 1.91 18.39
CA ALA A 197 9.16 0.51 18.80
C ALA A 197 10.52 -0.19 18.76
N ALA A 198 11.32 0.02 17.71
CA ALA A 198 12.67 -0.52 17.59
C ALA A 198 13.56 -0.06 18.76
N PHE A 199 13.49 1.22 19.12
CA PHE A 199 14.23 1.77 20.25
C PHE A 199 13.84 1.09 21.59
N ARG A 200 12.55 0.92 21.86
CA ARG A 200 12.05 0.24 23.07
C ARG A 200 12.50 -1.21 23.13
N MET A 201 12.33 -1.95 22.04
CA MET A 201 12.79 -3.34 21.94
C MET A 201 14.31 -3.46 22.18
N LYS A 202 15.10 -2.53 21.65
CA LYS A 202 16.54 -2.48 21.90
C LYS A 202 16.87 -2.25 23.38
N GLN A 203 16.16 -1.35 24.06
CA GLN A 203 16.35 -1.10 25.51
C GLN A 203 16.01 -2.32 26.37
N GLU A 204 15.09 -3.17 25.91
CA GLU A 204 14.73 -4.43 26.56
C GLU A 204 15.69 -5.60 26.21
N GLY A 205 16.81 -5.31 25.53
CA GLY A 205 17.83 -6.28 25.18
C GLY A 205 17.55 -7.11 23.93
N MET A 206 16.52 -6.76 23.15
CA MET A 206 16.25 -7.43 21.89
C MET A 206 17.26 -7.02 20.80
N SER A 207 17.48 -7.90 19.84
CA SER A 207 18.27 -7.65 18.63
C SER A 207 17.66 -8.37 17.42
N GLY A 208 18.19 -8.08 16.23
CA GLY A 208 17.78 -8.71 14.98
C GLY A 208 16.74 -7.93 14.22
N CYS A 209 16.30 -8.49 13.10
CA CYS A 209 15.30 -7.90 12.22
C CYS A 209 13.89 -8.18 12.75
N LYS A 210 13.01 -7.18 12.60
CA LYS A 210 11.59 -7.24 12.93
C LYS A 210 10.78 -6.71 11.76
N THR A 211 9.52 -7.11 11.72
CA THR A 211 8.48 -6.53 10.86
C THR A 211 7.39 -5.95 11.74
N ILE A 212 6.38 -5.31 11.14
CA ILE A 212 5.20 -4.86 11.89
C ILE A 212 4.49 -6.00 12.64
N LEU A 213 4.66 -7.25 12.17
CA LEU A 213 4.04 -8.43 12.77
C LEU A 213 4.71 -8.87 14.08
N ASP A 214 5.94 -8.44 14.31
CA ASP A 214 6.75 -8.77 15.48
C ASP A 214 6.68 -7.69 16.57
N ILE A 215 6.02 -6.57 16.30
CA ILE A 215 5.97 -5.41 17.20
C ILE A 215 4.71 -5.44 18.05
N PRO A 216 4.81 -5.49 19.39
CA PRO A 216 3.66 -5.27 20.25
C PRO A 216 3.01 -3.90 19.97
N PRO A 217 1.68 -3.82 19.71
CA PRO A 217 1.03 -2.58 19.32
C PRO A 217 1.29 -1.38 20.26
N ALA A 218 1.39 -1.63 21.56
CA ALA A 218 1.70 -0.59 22.54
C ALA A 218 3.07 0.08 22.34
N TYR A 219 4.03 -0.61 21.72
CA TYR A 219 5.37 -0.06 21.47
C TYR A 219 5.38 1.02 20.39
N LEU A 220 4.40 0.98 19.50
CA LEU A 220 4.23 1.98 18.43
C LEU A 220 3.78 3.34 18.96
N SER A 221 3.04 3.35 20.10
CA SER A 221 2.47 4.57 20.66
C SER A 221 3.50 5.39 21.43
N ALA A 222 3.33 6.73 21.42
CA ALA A 222 4.06 7.62 22.31
C ALA A 222 3.54 7.56 23.75
N LYS A 223 2.32 7.07 23.98
CA LYS A 223 1.69 6.94 25.28
C LYS A 223 2.22 5.74 26.06
N SER A 224 2.11 5.79 27.38
CA SER A 224 2.43 4.66 28.25
C SER A 224 1.42 3.52 28.09
N GLY A 225 1.80 2.29 28.45
CA GLY A 225 0.89 1.16 28.46
C GLY A 225 -0.31 1.37 29.40
N GLU A 226 -0.14 2.10 30.52
CA GLU A 226 -1.21 2.46 31.43
C GLU A 226 -2.23 3.40 30.76
N GLU A 227 -1.75 4.46 30.12
CA GLU A 227 -2.62 5.39 29.39
C GLU A 227 -3.38 4.71 28.25
N LEU A 228 -2.73 3.78 27.53
CA LEU A 228 -3.37 3.02 26.46
C LEU A 228 -4.51 2.14 27.01
N ARG A 229 -4.24 1.40 28.09
CA ARG A 229 -5.28 0.57 28.74
C ARG A 229 -6.44 1.41 29.24
N LYS A 230 -6.16 2.56 29.87
CA LYS A 230 -7.19 3.45 30.38
C LYS A 230 -8.09 4.05 29.31
N ASN A 231 -7.53 4.36 28.13
CA ASN A 231 -8.22 5.15 27.11
C ASN A 231 -8.73 4.35 25.92
N LEU A 232 -8.22 3.14 25.68
CA LEU A 232 -8.52 2.34 24.50
C LEU A 232 -9.13 0.96 24.81
N LEU A 233 -9.12 0.54 26.07
CA LEU A 233 -9.78 -0.68 26.54
C LEU A 233 -10.93 -0.35 27.50
#